data_0089a1635686ef3fe91659a4eee5e377
#
_entry.id   0089a1635686ef3fe91659a4eee5e377
#
_cell.length_a   1.000
_cell.length_b   1.000
_cell.length_c   1.000
_cell.angle_alpha   90.00
_cell.angle_beta   90.00
_cell.angle_gamma   90.00
#
_symmetry.space_group_name_H-M   'P 1'
#
loop_
_entity.id
_entity.type
_entity.pdbx_description
1 polymer ?
#
loop_
_entity_poly.entity_id
_entity_poly.type
_entity_poly.pdbx_seq_one_letter_code
_entity_poly.pdbx_strand_id
1 'polypeptide(L)'
;TAHDTFPINGTDYIELWVGNAKQSQLFYRAVLGFQLIAYRGPETGVRDRASYVLEQGKIRLVLTTPMGPEGEVADHVRLHGDGVRDMAFWVDDARDAYAKAIERGAVSVQEPTVLSDAHGSVVIAGIRTYGDTIHSIVERTNSRGPFLPGFRAADTPFHAEPVGLKYVDH
;
A
#
# COMPACT_ATOMS: atom_id res chain seq x y z
N THR A 1 -6.19 -29.11 -15.88
CA THR A 1 -5.73 -28.07 -14.98
C THR A 1 -6.67 -26.88 -15.13
N ALA A 2 -7.47 -26.58 -14.08
CA ALA A 2 -8.29 -25.38 -14.08
C ALA A 2 -7.33 -24.17 -14.28
N HIS A 3 -7.58 -23.42 -15.34
CA HIS A 3 -6.82 -22.20 -15.59
C HIS A 3 -7.20 -21.22 -14.50
N ASP A 4 -6.24 -20.76 -13.70
CA ASP A 4 -6.49 -19.73 -12.70
C ASP A 4 -6.93 -18.45 -13.43
N THR A 5 -8.15 -18.06 -13.19
CA THR A 5 -8.79 -16.96 -13.93
C THR A 5 -8.37 -15.59 -13.38
N PHE A 6 -7.82 -15.55 -12.17
CA PHE A 6 -7.32 -14.33 -11.52
C PHE A 6 -6.03 -14.66 -10.76
N PRO A 7 -4.91 -14.87 -11.47
CA PRO A 7 -3.67 -15.28 -10.84
C PRO A 7 -3.11 -14.16 -9.97
N ILE A 8 -3.06 -14.40 -8.65
CA ILE A 8 -2.45 -13.52 -7.67
C ILE A 8 -1.11 -14.13 -7.28
N ASN A 9 -0.03 -13.34 -7.38
CA ASN A 9 1.31 -13.75 -6.97
C ASN A 9 1.52 -13.63 -5.45
N GLY A 10 0.70 -12.81 -4.79
CA GLY A 10 0.72 -12.60 -3.36
C GLY A 10 0.17 -11.25 -2.95
N THR A 11 0.25 -10.96 -1.65
CA THR A 11 -0.04 -9.62 -1.12
C THR A 11 1.12 -8.68 -1.48
N ASP A 12 0.82 -7.55 -2.12
CA ASP A 12 1.82 -6.51 -2.42
C ASP A 12 2.10 -5.65 -1.18
N TYR A 13 1.04 -5.08 -0.60
CA TYR A 13 1.09 -4.32 0.64
C TYR A 13 -0.28 -4.31 1.33
N ILE A 14 -0.27 -3.94 2.61
CA ILE A 14 -1.48 -3.56 3.35
C ILE A 14 -1.32 -2.10 3.77
N GLU A 15 -2.26 -1.25 3.37
CA GLU A 15 -2.30 0.15 3.80
C GLU A 15 -3.30 0.33 4.93
N LEU A 16 -2.80 0.87 6.04
CA LEU A 16 -3.61 1.33 7.15
C LEU A 16 -3.68 2.85 7.14
N TRP A 17 -4.89 3.38 7.21
CA TRP A 17 -5.11 4.79 7.48
C TRP A 17 -5.23 4.99 8.98
N VAL A 18 -4.37 5.86 9.52
CA VAL A 18 -4.17 6.01 10.96
C VAL A 18 -4.14 7.49 11.37
N GLY A 19 -4.53 7.78 12.59
CA GLY A 19 -4.52 9.13 13.11
C GLY A 19 -3.13 9.74 13.24
N ASN A 20 -2.10 8.92 13.52
CA ASN A 20 -0.72 9.38 13.63
C ASN A 20 0.26 8.32 13.10
N ALA A 21 0.56 8.36 11.80
CA ALA A 21 1.46 7.41 11.18
C ALA A 21 2.91 7.49 11.69
N LYS A 22 3.34 8.67 12.18
CA LYS A 22 4.68 8.83 12.75
C LYS A 22 4.83 8.07 14.07
N GLN A 23 3.81 8.02 14.92
CA GLN A 23 3.79 7.18 16.12
C GLN A 23 3.60 5.70 15.76
N SER A 24 2.67 5.40 14.87
CA SER A 24 2.39 4.02 14.45
C SER A 24 3.62 3.35 13.87
N GLN A 25 4.36 4.04 12.97
CA GLN A 25 5.58 3.47 12.39
C GLN A 25 6.65 3.18 13.46
N LEU A 26 6.76 4.03 14.49
CA LEU A 26 7.71 3.78 15.57
C LEU A 26 7.33 2.54 16.36
N PHE A 27 6.04 2.32 16.62
CA PHE A 27 5.56 1.11 17.29
C PHE A 27 5.92 -0.15 16.51
N TYR A 28 5.56 -0.23 15.23
CA TYR A 28 5.86 -1.41 14.41
C TYR A 28 7.36 -1.66 14.27
N ARG A 29 8.18 -0.62 14.23
CA ARG A 29 9.63 -0.73 14.18
C ARG A 29 10.22 -1.19 15.51
N ALA A 30 9.87 -0.51 16.60
CA ALA A 30 10.48 -0.78 17.92
C ALA A 30 10.01 -2.10 18.54
N VAL A 31 8.74 -2.48 18.34
CA VAL A 31 8.13 -3.65 18.98
C VAL A 31 8.23 -4.88 18.10
N LEU A 32 7.98 -4.74 16.79
CA LEU A 32 7.91 -5.87 15.86
C LEU A 32 9.12 -5.97 14.92
N GLY A 33 10.04 -5.01 14.96
CA GLY A 33 11.27 -5.05 14.18
C GLY A 33 11.09 -4.81 12.68
N PHE A 34 10.04 -4.09 12.28
CA PHE A 34 9.89 -3.65 10.89
C PHE A 34 10.98 -2.62 10.54
N GLN A 35 11.41 -2.63 9.28
CA GLN A 35 12.30 -1.62 8.74
C GLN A 35 11.51 -0.57 7.97
N LEU A 36 11.81 0.71 8.17
CA LEU A 36 11.26 1.79 7.37
C LEU A 36 12.04 1.88 6.06
N ILE A 37 11.37 1.60 4.94
CA ILE A 37 12.01 1.53 3.61
C ILE A 37 11.69 2.72 2.72
N ALA A 38 10.52 3.34 2.87
CA ALA A 38 10.13 4.46 2.02
C ALA A 38 9.19 5.43 2.74
N TYR A 39 9.12 6.65 2.22
CA TYR A 39 8.28 7.73 2.71
C TYR A 39 7.72 8.58 1.56
N ARG A 40 6.50 9.07 1.73
CA ARG A 40 5.88 10.09 0.88
C ARG A 40 5.07 11.03 1.75
N GLY A 41 5.19 12.34 1.53
CA GLY A 41 4.48 13.36 2.31
C GLY A 41 4.84 14.77 1.85
N PRO A 42 4.68 15.78 2.70
CA PRO A 42 4.94 17.17 2.34
C PRO A 42 6.32 17.42 1.73
N GLU A 43 7.34 16.73 2.22
CA GLU A 43 8.72 16.86 1.74
C GLU A 43 8.93 16.22 0.35
N THR A 44 7.98 15.44 -0.14
CA THR A 44 7.94 14.88 -1.49
C THR A 44 6.87 15.51 -2.38
N GLY A 45 6.24 16.61 -1.92
CA GLY A 45 5.23 17.36 -2.66
C GLY A 45 3.78 16.94 -2.42
N VAL A 46 3.51 15.93 -1.60
CA VAL A 46 2.16 15.48 -1.22
C VAL A 46 1.78 16.14 0.10
N ARG A 47 0.84 17.10 0.08
CA ARG A 47 0.56 17.97 1.23
C ARG A 47 -0.62 17.56 2.09
N ASP A 48 -1.50 16.72 1.59
CA ASP A 48 -2.74 16.30 2.26
C ASP A 48 -2.55 15.09 3.17
N ARG A 49 -1.47 14.32 2.97
CA ARG A 49 -1.16 13.11 3.72
C ARG A 49 0.34 12.85 3.85
N ALA A 50 0.70 11.99 4.79
CA ALA A 50 2.04 11.41 4.90
C ALA A 50 1.94 9.90 5.03
N SER A 51 2.77 9.17 4.27
CA SER A 51 2.78 7.70 4.20
C SER A 51 4.17 7.15 4.50
N TYR A 52 4.25 6.19 5.41
CA TYR A 52 5.47 5.48 5.79
C TYR A 52 5.33 4.01 5.36
N VAL A 53 6.32 3.51 4.64
CA VAL A 53 6.34 2.11 4.16
C VAL A 53 7.31 1.31 5.01
N LEU A 54 6.78 0.28 5.64
CA LEU A 54 7.50 -0.62 6.53
C LEU A 54 7.59 -2.02 5.92
N GLU A 55 8.73 -2.70 6.12
CA GLU A 55 8.92 -4.05 5.59
C GLU A 55 9.54 -4.98 6.64
N GLN A 56 9.05 -6.22 6.68
CA GLN A 56 9.69 -7.34 7.36
C GLN A 56 9.35 -8.63 6.64
N GLY A 57 10.36 -9.38 6.20
CA GLY A 57 10.15 -10.57 5.40
C GLY A 57 9.45 -10.24 4.08
N LYS A 58 8.29 -10.84 3.83
CA LYS A 58 7.41 -10.54 2.70
C LYS A 58 6.24 -9.62 3.07
N ILE A 59 6.24 -9.09 4.29
CA ILE A 59 5.18 -8.19 4.76
C ILE A 59 5.58 -6.76 4.45
N ARG A 60 4.68 -6.04 3.78
CA ARG A 60 4.83 -4.61 3.54
C ARG A 60 3.59 -3.88 4.06
N LEU A 61 3.81 -3.00 5.02
CA LEU A 61 2.77 -2.14 5.59
C LEU A 61 2.98 -0.71 5.12
N VAL A 62 1.89 -0.06 4.74
CA VAL A 62 1.87 1.38 4.46
C VAL A 62 1.03 2.04 5.54
N LEU A 63 1.60 2.96 6.27
CA LEU A 63 0.90 3.71 7.31
C LEU A 63 0.69 5.14 6.83
N THR A 64 -0.55 5.50 6.57
CA THR A 64 -0.92 6.81 6.02
C THR A 64 -1.74 7.60 7.03
N THR A 65 -1.34 8.87 7.25
CA THR A 65 -2.04 9.81 8.14
C THR A 65 -2.45 11.05 7.36
N PRO A 66 -3.60 11.67 7.68
CA PRO A 66 -3.96 12.96 7.11
C PRO A 66 -3.04 14.07 7.65
N MET A 67 -2.76 15.09 6.86
CA MET A 67 -1.99 16.26 7.25
C MET A 67 -2.88 17.48 7.59
N GLY A 68 -4.19 17.28 7.55
CA GLY A 68 -5.19 18.29 7.91
C GLY A 68 -6.51 17.63 8.33
N PRO A 69 -7.49 18.43 8.76
CA PRO A 69 -8.77 17.92 9.26
C PRO A 69 -9.75 17.48 8.15
N GLU A 70 -9.41 17.74 6.90
CA GLU A 70 -10.27 17.50 5.73
C GLU A 70 -9.64 16.49 4.76
N GLY A 71 -10.49 15.90 3.93
CA GLY A 71 -10.10 14.95 2.90
C GLY A 71 -10.37 13.49 3.27
N GLU A 72 -10.25 12.61 2.28
CA GLU A 72 -10.69 11.21 2.41
C GLU A 72 -9.99 10.44 3.56
N VAL A 73 -8.69 10.69 3.80
CA VAL A 73 -7.95 10.04 4.90
C VAL A 73 -8.45 10.53 6.26
N ALA A 74 -8.67 11.85 6.40
CA ALA A 74 -9.20 12.42 7.64
C ALA A 74 -10.63 11.93 7.93
N ASP A 75 -11.48 11.89 6.90
CA ASP A 75 -12.85 11.40 7.02
C ASP A 75 -12.91 9.92 7.38
N HIS A 76 -12.06 9.10 6.78
CA HIS A 76 -11.97 7.68 7.11
C HIS A 76 -11.54 7.47 8.56
N VAL A 77 -10.46 8.13 9.00
CA VAL A 77 -9.97 8.02 10.38
C VAL A 77 -11.01 8.53 11.39
N ARG A 78 -11.74 9.60 11.05
CA ARG A 78 -12.83 10.12 11.90
C ARG A 78 -14.00 9.14 12.03
N LEU A 79 -14.31 8.41 10.95
CA LEU A 79 -15.44 7.48 10.90
C LEU A 79 -15.10 6.10 11.49
N HIS A 80 -13.92 5.58 11.20
CA HIS A 80 -13.52 4.19 11.47
C HIS A 80 -12.43 4.06 12.55
N GLY A 81 -11.73 5.15 12.90
CA GLY A 81 -10.48 5.08 13.64
C GLY A 81 -9.33 4.56 12.77
N ASP A 82 -8.28 4.07 13.42
CA ASP A 82 -7.14 3.44 12.74
C ASP A 82 -7.57 2.07 12.18
N GLY A 83 -7.33 1.84 10.89
CA GLY A 83 -7.74 0.59 10.26
C GLY A 83 -7.20 0.37 8.86
N VAL A 84 -7.42 -0.84 8.33
CA VAL A 84 -7.03 -1.20 6.97
C VAL A 84 -7.93 -0.48 5.97
N ARG A 85 -7.31 0.24 5.06
CA ARG A 85 -7.94 0.88 3.91
C ARG A 85 -7.80 0.04 2.64
N ASP A 86 -6.60 -0.50 2.41
CA ASP A 86 -6.27 -1.19 1.17
C ASP A 86 -5.48 -2.47 1.45
N MET A 87 -5.94 -3.58 0.88
CA MET A 87 -5.17 -4.81 0.78
C MET A 87 -4.81 -5.02 -0.69
N ALA A 88 -3.58 -4.69 -1.05
CA ALA A 88 -3.11 -4.73 -2.42
C ALA A 88 -2.59 -6.12 -2.80
N PHE A 89 -2.94 -6.57 -4.00
CA PHE A 89 -2.46 -7.81 -4.59
C PHE A 89 -1.45 -7.54 -5.70
N TRP A 90 -0.37 -8.31 -5.68
CA TRP A 90 0.61 -8.33 -6.75
C TRP A 90 0.19 -9.31 -7.84
N VAL A 91 0.21 -8.84 -9.08
CA VAL A 91 -0.16 -9.60 -10.28
C VAL A 91 0.84 -9.34 -11.40
N ASP A 92 0.86 -10.22 -12.41
CA ASP A 92 1.73 -10.05 -13.58
C ASP A 92 1.15 -9.04 -14.59
N ASP A 93 -0.18 -8.95 -14.71
CA ASP A 93 -0.90 -8.00 -15.58
C ASP A 93 -2.08 -7.39 -14.85
N ALA A 94 -1.92 -6.12 -14.45
CA ALA A 94 -2.94 -5.42 -13.69
C ALA A 94 -4.16 -5.03 -14.54
N ARG A 95 -3.99 -4.85 -15.84
CA ARG A 95 -5.10 -4.50 -16.75
C ARG A 95 -5.99 -5.71 -16.99
N ASP A 96 -5.40 -6.86 -17.27
CA ASP A 96 -6.13 -8.10 -17.47
C ASP A 96 -6.84 -8.53 -16.18
N ALA A 97 -6.15 -8.49 -15.04
CA ALA A 97 -6.74 -8.82 -13.75
C ALA A 97 -7.92 -7.89 -13.40
N TYR A 98 -7.76 -6.58 -13.58
CA TYR A 98 -8.84 -5.61 -13.37
C TYR A 98 -10.03 -5.87 -14.29
N ALA A 99 -9.80 -6.06 -15.61
CA ALA A 99 -10.87 -6.32 -16.57
C ALA A 99 -11.69 -7.57 -16.20
N LYS A 100 -11.01 -8.65 -15.81
CA LYS A 100 -11.65 -9.88 -15.34
C LYS A 100 -12.45 -9.69 -14.05
N ALA A 101 -11.97 -8.86 -13.12
CA ALA A 101 -12.71 -8.54 -11.90
C ALA A 101 -13.99 -7.76 -12.23
N ILE A 102 -13.92 -6.75 -13.08
CA ILE A 102 -15.08 -5.95 -13.49
C ILE A 102 -16.11 -6.79 -14.25
N GLU A 103 -15.67 -7.64 -15.17
CA GLU A 103 -16.55 -8.58 -15.89
C GLU A 103 -17.35 -9.47 -14.94
N ARG A 104 -16.77 -9.83 -13.78
CA ARG A 104 -17.42 -10.63 -12.73
C ARG A 104 -18.20 -9.83 -11.70
N GLY A 105 -18.38 -8.54 -11.92
CA GLY A 105 -19.22 -7.67 -11.11
C GLY A 105 -18.50 -6.90 -10.01
N ALA A 106 -17.17 -6.86 -10.00
CA ALA A 106 -16.45 -5.96 -9.11
C ALA A 106 -16.75 -4.50 -9.44
N VAL A 107 -16.82 -3.66 -8.41
CA VAL A 107 -17.05 -2.22 -8.56
C VAL A 107 -15.70 -1.50 -8.63
N SER A 108 -15.48 -0.74 -9.70
CA SER A 108 -14.27 0.06 -9.87
C SER A 108 -14.13 1.14 -8.82
N VAL A 109 -12.92 1.29 -8.29
CA VAL A 109 -12.46 2.46 -7.52
C VAL A 109 -11.47 3.26 -8.35
N GLN A 110 -10.59 2.57 -9.05
CA GLN A 110 -9.57 3.18 -9.90
C GLN A 110 -9.34 2.31 -11.14
N GLU A 111 -9.48 2.89 -12.31
CA GLU A 111 -9.10 2.22 -13.55
C GLU A 111 -7.58 2.05 -13.63
N PRO A 112 -7.09 1.04 -14.42
CA PRO A 112 -5.66 0.81 -14.57
C PRO A 112 -4.91 2.06 -14.99
N THR A 113 -4.06 2.53 -14.11
CA THR A 113 -3.28 3.77 -14.25
C THR A 113 -1.80 3.46 -14.17
N VAL A 114 -1.01 4.07 -15.04
CA VAL A 114 0.46 3.99 -15.00
C VAL A 114 0.99 5.08 -14.10
N LEU A 115 1.66 4.69 -13.03
CA LEU A 115 2.47 5.59 -12.21
C LEU A 115 3.93 5.44 -12.63
N SER A 116 4.66 6.53 -12.77
CA SER A 116 6.07 6.50 -13.19
C SER A 116 6.90 7.58 -12.52
N ASP A 117 8.17 7.27 -12.32
CA ASP A 117 9.20 8.19 -11.84
C ASP A 117 10.58 7.82 -12.45
N ALA A 118 11.66 8.37 -11.89
CA ALA A 118 13.02 8.08 -12.34
C ALA A 118 13.44 6.61 -12.13
N HIS A 119 12.72 5.84 -11.31
CA HIS A 119 13.02 4.44 -11.00
C HIS A 119 12.17 3.44 -11.80
N GLY A 120 11.31 3.93 -12.70
CA GLY A 120 10.49 3.09 -13.57
C GLY A 120 9.00 3.34 -13.42
N SER A 121 8.21 2.31 -13.70
CA SER A 121 6.75 2.41 -13.71
C SER A 121 6.07 1.23 -13.02
N VAL A 122 4.88 1.50 -12.49
CA VAL A 122 3.95 0.53 -11.90
C VAL A 122 2.59 0.76 -12.55
N VAL A 123 1.88 -0.31 -12.87
CA VAL A 123 0.46 -0.23 -13.22
C VAL A 123 -0.35 -0.56 -11.96
N ILE A 124 -1.30 0.29 -11.62
CA ILE A 124 -2.17 0.10 -10.46
C ILE A 124 -3.63 0.30 -10.86
N ALA A 125 -4.49 -0.57 -10.38
CA ALA A 125 -5.95 -0.46 -10.47
C ALA A 125 -6.57 -0.72 -9.11
N GLY A 126 -7.85 -0.40 -8.91
CA GLY A 126 -8.52 -0.61 -7.63
C GLY A 126 -9.97 -1.02 -7.78
N ILE A 127 -10.42 -1.92 -6.92
CA ILE A 127 -11.80 -2.37 -6.81
C ILE A 127 -12.30 -2.27 -5.38
N ARG A 128 -13.61 -2.09 -5.20
CA ARG A 128 -14.25 -2.12 -3.88
C ARG A 128 -14.27 -3.53 -3.31
N THR A 129 -14.19 -3.59 -1.98
CA THR A 129 -14.47 -4.79 -1.21
C THR A 129 -15.53 -4.49 -0.14
N TYR A 130 -15.29 -4.68 1.13
CA TYR A 130 -16.27 -4.45 2.20
C TYR A 130 -16.25 -2.99 2.67
N GLY A 131 -17.42 -2.40 2.84
CA GLY A 131 -17.52 -1.03 3.35
C GLY A 131 -16.66 -0.06 2.55
N ASP A 132 -15.73 0.61 3.23
CA ASP A 132 -14.79 1.56 2.64
C ASP A 132 -13.40 0.97 2.34
N THR A 133 -13.22 -0.35 2.51
CA THR A 133 -11.98 -1.04 2.17
C THR A 133 -11.90 -1.31 0.67
N ILE A 134 -10.71 -1.32 0.13
CA ILE A 134 -10.46 -1.61 -1.30
C ILE A 134 -9.41 -2.72 -1.47
N HIS A 135 -9.35 -3.24 -2.69
CA HIS A 135 -8.22 -4.02 -3.18
C HIS A 135 -7.55 -3.29 -4.33
N SER A 136 -6.30 -2.89 -4.14
CA SER A 136 -5.44 -2.49 -5.24
C SER A 136 -4.86 -3.71 -5.94
N ILE A 137 -4.74 -3.62 -7.27
CA ILE A 137 -4.15 -4.62 -8.15
C ILE A 137 -2.89 -4.01 -8.74
N VAL A 138 -1.72 -4.56 -8.41
CA VAL A 138 -0.43 -3.92 -8.63
C VAL A 138 0.47 -4.77 -9.51
N GLU A 139 0.91 -4.20 -10.64
CA GLU A 139 1.92 -4.77 -11.54
C GLU A 139 3.22 -3.97 -11.41
N ARG A 140 4.33 -4.65 -11.04
CA ARG A 140 5.62 -4.04 -10.75
C ARG A 140 6.73 -4.42 -11.73
N THR A 141 6.38 -4.89 -12.91
CA THR A 141 7.35 -5.45 -13.87
C THR A 141 8.50 -4.49 -14.20
N ASN A 142 8.25 -3.19 -14.21
CA ASN A 142 9.19 -2.16 -14.63
C ASN A 142 9.60 -1.19 -13.51
N SER A 143 9.42 -1.56 -12.23
CA SER A 143 9.75 -0.69 -11.10
C SER A 143 10.96 -1.20 -10.32
N ARG A 144 11.93 -0.31 -10.07
CA ARG A 144 13.13 -0.54 -9.25
C ARG A 144 13.23 0.44 -8.08
N GLY A 145 12.18 1.22 -7.86
CA GLY A 145 12.10 2.16 -6.73
C GLY A 145 11.85 1.46 -5.38
N PRO A 146 11.94 2.21 -4.29
CA PRO A 146 11.79 1.66 -2.95
C PRO A 146 10.37 1.17 -2.66
N PHE A 147 9.37 1.70 -3.36
CA PHE A 147 7.96 1.29 -3.23
C PHE A 147 7.17 1.61 -4.50
N LEU A 148 6.18 2.50 -4.45
CA LEU A 148 5.47 3.04 -5.61
C LEU A 148 6.17 4.32 -6.10
N PRO A 149 6.01 4.69 -7.37
CA PRO A 149 6.47 5.97 -7.87
C PRO A 149 5.99 7.14 -7.02
N GLY A 150 6.90 8.11 -6.78
CA GLY A 150 6.66 9.25 -5.89
C GLY A 150 7.02 9.03 -4.42
N PHE A 151 7.37 7.80 -4.03
CA PHE A 151 8.00 7.53 -2.74
C PHE A 151 9.50 7.67 -2.83
N ARG A 152 10.12 8.26 -1.81
CA ARG A 152 11.57 8.28 -1.66
C ARG A 152 12.03 7.21 -0.69
N ALA A 153 13.22 6.68 -0.87
CA ALA A 153 13.85 5.80 0.10
C ALA A 153 13.97 6.51 1.46
N ALA A 154 13.65 5.81 2.52
CA ALA A 154 13.83 6.34 3.85
C ALA A 154 15.29 6.18 4.29
N ASP A 155 15.83 7.25 4.85
CA ASP A 155 17.12 7.25 5.54
C ASP A 155 16.84 7.39 7.04
N THR A 156 17.18 6.35 7.81
CA THR A 156 16.95 6.33 9.24
C THR A 156 18.04 5.55 9.96
N PRO A 157 18.66 6.12 11.01
CA PRO A 157 19.65 5.42 11.82
C PRO A 157 19.03 4.36 12.75
N PHE A 158 17.71 4.37 12.92
CA PHE A 158 17.03 3.44 13.80
C PHE A 158 16.78 2.10 13.09
N HIS A 159 17.37 1.05 13.61
CA HIS A 159 17.15 -0.33 13.21
C HIS A 159 16.83 -1.17 14.44
N ALA A 160 15.74 -1.93 14.40
CA ALA A 160 15.39 -2.91 15.39
C ALA A 160 15.55 -4.31 14.83
N GLU A 161 15.81 -5.28 15.70
CA GLU A 161 15.90 -6.68 15.29
C GLU A 161 14.51 -7.22 14.90
N PRO A 162 14.39 -7.84 13.71
CA PRO A 162 13.13 -8.46 13.29
C PRO A 162 12.70 -9.59 14.24
N VAL A 163 11.41 -9.61 14.58
CA VAL A 163 10.85 -10.69 15.44
C VAL A 163 10.52 -11.97 14.65
N GLY A 164 10.84 -12.01 13.36
CA GLY A 164 10.69 -13.20 12.53
C GLY A 164 9.35 -13.34 11.81
N LEU A 165 8.60 -12.26 11.64
CA LEU A 165 7.41 -12.26 10.80
C LEU A 165 7.81 -12.49 9.33
N LYS A 166 7.05 -13.33 8.60
CA LYS A 166 7.46 -13.79 7.27
C LYS A 166 6.55 -13.30 6.14
N TYR A 167 5.26 -13.41 6.31
CA TYR A 167 4.25 -13.06 5.29
C TYR A 167 2.90 -12.78 5.94
N VAL A 168 2.00 -12.16 5.17
CA VAL A 168 0.59 -11.99 5.55
C VAL A 168 -0.14 -13.25 5.15
N ASP A 169 -0.78 -13.91 6.10
CA ASP A 169 -1.50 -15.16 5.88
C ASP A 169 -2.97 -14.90 5.54
N HIS A 170 -3.66 -14.13 6.35
CA HIS A 170 -5.07 -13.75 6.19
C HIS A 170 -5.43 -12.49 6.97
#